data_c0e9b41cab776118c4381bf00c1b664a
#
_entry.id   c0e9b41cab776118c4381bf00c1b664a
#
_cell.length_a   1.000
_cell.length_b   1.000
_cell.length_c   1.000
_cell.angle_alpha   90.00
_cell.angle_beta   90.00
_cell.angle_gamma   90.00
#
_symmetry.space_group_name_H-M   'P 1'
#
loop_
_entity.id
_entity.type
_entity.pdbx_description
1 polymer ?
#
loop_
_entity_poly.entity_id
_entity_poly.type
_entity_poly.pdbx_seq_one_letter_code
_entity_poly.pdbx_strand_id
1 'polypeptide(L)'
;MRRFLLFLLKLIVGFVGLSVLLVLLFKFVPVPVTATMAMDENGITKDWEPLAEIDRDLVRAVIAAEDGKFCTHDGFDREAIERAMRENAQGGRIRGGSTISQQTAKNVFLWQGGGYARKGLEAWFTVLIEQVWGKRRIMEVYLNVAETGIGTYGAEAGAQRYWGKSAANLSQLEAARMAAALPLPKERSVKNPGGWLARHGNTISARIGVVARDGLDKCVYE
;
A
#
# COMPACT_ATOMS: atom_id res chain seq x y z
N MET A 1 17.18 -39.56 3.27
CA MET A 1 15.99 -39.03 2.53
C MET A 1 14.83 -38.70 3.47
N ARG A 2 14.28 -39.61 4.26
CA ARG A 2 13.14 -39.36 5.20
C ARG A 2 13.39 -38.23 6.20
N ARG A 3 14.60 -38.17 6.85
CA ARG A 3 14.95 -37.08 7.80
C ARG A 3 15.01 -35.71 7.16
N PHE A 4 15.49 -35.62 5.91
CA PHE A 4 15.53 -34.38 5.14
C PHE A 4 14.11 -33.90 4.75
N LEU A 5 13.26 -34.81 4.30
CA LEU A 5 11.86 -34.48 4.01
C LEU A 5 11.09 -34.00 5.26
N LEU A 6 11.31 -34.65 6.39
CA LEU A 6 10.73 -34.21 7.68
C LEU A 6 11.24 -32.86 8.13
N PHE A 7 12.51 -32.53 7.87
CA PHE A 7 13.08 -31.22 8.14
C PHE A 7 12.42 -30.14 7.27
N LEU A 8 12.31 -30.38 5.95
CA LEU A 8 11.61 -29.44 5.04
C LEU A 8 10.14 -29.24 5.43
N LEU A 9 9.45 -30.30 5.79
CA LEU A 9 8.07 -30.22 6.26
C LEU A 9 7.95 -29.34 7.51
N LYS A 10 8.85 -29.49 8.48
CA LYS A 10 8.88 -28.67 9.69
C LYS A 10 9.13 -27.18 9.36
N LEU A 11 10.00 -26.87 8.39
CA LEU A 11 10.23 -25.50 7.94
C LEU A 11 8.98 -24.90 7.30
N ILE A 12 8.30 -25.65 6.42
CA ILE A 12 7.07 -25.20 5.78
C ILE A 12 5.97 -24.96 6.82
N VAL A 13 5.75 -25.91 7.73
CA VAL A 13 4.75 -25.77 8.79
C VAL A 13 5.09 -24.57 9.70
N GLY A 14 6.36 -24.41 10.06
CA GLY A 14 6.82 -23.26 10.83
C GLY A 14 6.59 -21.93 10.11
N PHE A 15 6.92 -21.85 8.84
CA PHE A 15 6.66 -20.66 8.00
C PHE A 15 5.17 -20.32 7.92
N VAL A 16 4.33 -21.31 7.62
CA VAL A 16 2.87 -21.10 7.55
C VAL A 16 2.33 -20.66 8.91
N GLY A 17 2.71 -21.35 10.00
CA GLY A 17 2.27 -21.00 11.35
C GLY A 17 2.68 -19.58 11.75
N LEU A 18 3.93 -19.20 11.48
CA LEU A 18 4.44 -17.84 11.76
C LEU A 18 3.72 -16.79 10.90
N SER A 19 3.50 -17.07 9.62
CA SER A 19 2.77 -16.16 8.72
C SER A 19 1.36 -15.89 9.23
N VAL A 20 0.63 -16.94 9.59
CA VAL A 20 -0.74 -16.81 10.14
C VAL A 20 -0.73 -16.06 11.46
N LEU A 21 0.21 -16.37 12.36
CA LEU A 21 0.34 -15.70 13.66
C LEU A 21 0.58 -14.19 13.49
N LEU A 22 1.51 -13.79 12.60
CA LEU A 22 1.80 -12.38 12.34
C LEU A 22 0.60 -11.66 11.70
N VAL A 23 -0.10 -12.30 10.77
CA VAL A 23 -1.30 -11.74 10.16
C VAL A 23 -2.41 -11.56 11.21
N LEU A 24 -2.62 -12.53 12.09
CA LEU A 24 -3.59 -12.41 13.19
C LEU A 24 -3.18 -11.31 14.18
N LEU A 25 -1.91 -11.20 14.53
CA LEU A 25 -1.40 -10.16 15.42
C LEU A 25 -1.67 -8.76 14.84
N PHE A 26 -1.26 -8.52 13.59
CA PHE A 26 -1.40 -7.21 12.95
C PHE A 26 -2.82 -6.90 12.47
N LYS A 27 -3.77 -7.82 12.62
CA LYS A 27 -5.19 -7.51 12.51
C LYS A 27 -5.62 -6.51 13.59
N PHE A 28 -5.08 -6.63 14.80
CA PHE A 28 -5.52 -5.88 15.96
C PHE A 28 -4.50 -4.86 16.47
N VAL A 29 -3.20 -5.12 16.24
CA VAL A 29 -2.11 -4.30 16.74
C VAL A 29 -1.53 -3.45 15.60
N PRO A 30 -1.19 -2.18 15.84
CA PRO A 30 -0.43 -1.37 14.89
C PRO A 30 0.87 -2.06 14.49
N VAL A 31 1.23 -1.99 13.20
CA VAL A 31 2.52 -2.50 12.71
C VAL A 31 3.63 -1.54 13.18
N PRO A 32 4.54 -1.94 14.05
CA PRO A 32 5.49 -0.99 14.65
C PRO A 32 6.58 -0.56 13.65
N VAL A 33 7.28 -1.51 13.10
CA VAL A 33 8.38 -1.31 12.14
C VAL A 33 8.31 -2.42 11.09
N THR A 34 8.57 -2.09 9.83
CA THR A 34 8.65 -3.05 8.74
C THR A 34 10.11 -3.30 8.33
N ALA A 35 10.37 -4.39 7.57
CA ALA A 35 11.70 -4.65 7.04
C ALA A 35 12.19 -3.49 6.14
N THR A 36 11.30 -2.90 5.34
CA THR A 36 11.62 -1.73 4.50
C THR A 36 12.06 -0.54 5.36
N MET A 37 11.36 -0.25 6.46
CA MET A 37 11.72 0.82 7.38
C MET A 37 13.08 0.56 8.06
N ALA A 38 13.27 -0.67 8.56
CA ALA A 38 14.50 -1.05 9.27
C ALA A 38 15.76 -1.01 8.37
N MET A 39 15.58 -1.20 7.07
CA MET A 39 16.67 -1.14 6.08
C MET A 39 16.81 0.23 5.40
N ASP A 40 16.01 1.24 5.77
CA ASP A 40 16.12 2.58 5.17
C ASP A 40 17.24 3.38 5.82
N GLU A 41 18.27 3.72 5.04
CA GLU A 41 19.43 4.49 5.49
C GLU A 41 19.07 5.93 5.89
N ASN A 42 17.88 6.41 5.50
CA ASN A 42 17.41 7.77 5.83
C ASN A 42 16.69 7.86 7.18
N GLY A 43 16.65 6.75 7.93
CA GLY A 43 15.96 6.67 9.20
C GLY A 43 14.45 6.43 9.07
N ILE A 44 13.73 6.50 10.20
CA ILE A 44 12.30 6.22 10.28
C ILE A 44 11.59 7.36 10.98
N THR A 45 10.77 8.11 10.24
CA THR A 45 9.76 9.00 10.79
C THR A 45 8.40 8.39 10.49
N LYS A 46 7.69 7.99 11.54
CA LYS A 46 6.38 7.32 11.43
C LYS A 46 5.51 7.72 12.62
N ASP A 47 4.26 8.00 12.31
CA ASP A 47 3.22 8.19 13.30
C ASP A 47 1.99 7.38 12.86
N TRP A 48 1.49 6.50 13.76
CA TRP A 48 0.37 5.64 13.45
C TRP A 48 -0.93 6.35 13.76
N GLU A 49 -1.78 6.49 12.74
CA GLU A 49 -3.13 7.02 12.92
C GLU A 49 -4.19 5.97 12.60
N PRO A 50 -5.21 5.81 13.46
CA PRO A 50 -6.39 5.04 13.12
C PRO A 50 -7.05 5.59 11.84
N LEU A 51 -7.64 4.71 11.04
CA LEU A 51 -8.29 5.12 9.79
C LEU A 51 -9.38 6.20 9.99
N ALA A 52 -10.01 6.23 11.17
CA ALA A 52 -11.03 7.23 11.50
C ALA A 52 -10.45 8.65 11.63
N GLU A 53 -9.16 8.78 11.93
CA GLU A 53 -8.42 10.04 12.09
C GLU A 53 -7.64 10.41 10.81
N ILE A 54 -7.86 9.71 9.72
CA ILE A 54 -7.30 10.04 8.40
C ILE A 54 -8.42 10.58 7.51
N ASP A 55 -8.14 11.70 6.83
CA ASP A 55 -9.11 12.34 5.94
C ASP A 55 -9.58 11.37 4.84
N ARG A 56 -10.89 11.31 4.61
CA ARG A 56 -11.50 10.42 3.61
C ARG A 56 -11.02 10.69 2.18
N ASP A 57 -10.68 11.92 1.88
CA ASP A 57 -10.18 12.26 0.55
C ASP A 57 -8.80 11.65 0.28
N LEU A 58 -7.98 11.38 1.33
CA LEU A 58 -6.74 10.63 1.16
C LEU A 58 -7.01 9.15 0.80
N VAL A 59 -7.96 8.51 1.47
CA VAL A 59 -8.39 7.14 1.13
C VAL A 59 -8.88 7.08 -0.32
N ARG A 60 -9.76 8.01 -0.72
CA ARG A 60 -10.29 8.10 -2.07
C ARG A 60 -9.22 8.41 -3.12
N ALA A 61 -8.28 9.29 -2.78
CA ALA A 61 -7.13 9.60 -3.63
C ALA A 61 -6.26 8.37 -3.89
N VAL A 62 -6.00 7.57 -2.86
CA VAL A 62 -5.23 6.32 -2.96
C VAL A 62 -5.97 5.29 -3.81
N ILE A 63 -7.28 5.11 -3.61
CA ILE A 63 -8.11 4.24 -4.47
C ILE A 63 -8.05 4.72 -5.92
N ALA A 64 -8.23 6.01 -6.17
CA ALA A 64 -8.22 6.58 -7.51
C ALA A 64 -6.86 6.46 -8.22
N ALA A 65 -5.76 6.50 -7.46
CA ALA A 65 -4.40 6.50 -7.98
C ALA A 65 -3.83 5.11 -8.19
N GLU A 66 -4.06 4.20 -7.22
CA GLU A 66 -3.36 2.92 -7.10
C GLU A 66 -4.25 1.72 -7.45
N ASP A 67 -5.55 1.78 -7.11
CA ASP A 67 -6.40 0.59 -7.18
C ASP A 67 -7.89 0.94 -7.26
N GLY A 68 -8.34 1.40 -8.42
CA GLY A 68 -9.73 1.82 -8.63
C GLY A 68 -10.78 0.72 -8.43
N LYS A 69 -10.38 -0.54 -8.32
CA LYS A 69 -11.24 -1.70 -8.08
C LYS A 69 -11.04 -2.30 -6.68
N PHE A 70 -10.43 -1.58 -5.74
CA PHE A 70 -10.06 -2.08 -4.42
C PHE A 70 -11.20 -2.82 -3.71
N CYS A 71 -12.42 -2.31 -3.80
CA CYS A 71 -13.58 -2.91 -3.14
C CYS A 71 -14.20 -4.12 -3.89
N THR A 72 -13.71 -4.44 -5.09
CA THR A 72 -14.38 -5.44 -5.95
C THR A 72 -13.55 -6.67 -6.26
N HIS A 73 -12.29 -6.73 -5.81
CA HIS A 73 -11.42 -7.89 -5.98
C HIS A 73 -10.91 -8.43 -4.64
N ASP A 74 -10.47 -9.69 -4.62
CA ASP A 74 -9.92 -10.40 -3.46
C ASP A 74 -8.39 -10.36 -3.47
N GLY A 75 -7.81 -9.15 -3.47
CA GLY A 75 -6.38 -8.90 -3.42
C GLY A 75 -5.68 -8.82 -4.78
N PHE A 76 -6.29 -9.29 -5.87
CA PHE A 76 -5.68 -9.30 -7.20
C PHE A 76 -6.64 -8.76 -8.26
N ASP A 77 -6.32 -7.62 -8.87
CA ASP A 77 -7.02 -7.16 -10.08
C ASP A 77 -6.44 -7.88 -11.31
N ARG A 78 -7.07 -9.00 -11.69
CA ARG A 78 -6.64 -9.82 -12.83
C ARG A 78 -6.60 -9.04 -14.13
N GLU A 79 -7.59 -8.18 -14.37
CA GLU A 79 -7.65 -7.36 -15.60
C GLU A 79 -6.51 -6.34 -15.64
N ALA A 80 -6.17 -5.70 -14.50
CA ALA A 80 -5.04 -4.79 -14.41
C ALA A 80 -3.71 -5.52 -14.62
N ILE A 81 -3.54 -6.71 -14.04
CA ILE A 81 -2.37 -7.57 -14.23
C ILE A 81 -2.19 -7.93 -15.69
N GLU A 82 -3.24 -8.45 -16.35
CA GLU A 82 -3.20 -8.84 -17.76
C GLU A 82 -2.93 -7.63 -18.68
N ARG A 83 -3.53 -6.49 -18.39
CA ARG A 83 -3.28 -5.25 -19.12
C ARG A 83 -1.83 -4.80 -18.98
N ALA A 84 -1.29 -4.80 -17.75
CA ALA A 84 0.10 -4.47 -17.50
C ALA A 84 1.06 -5.45 -18.22
N MET A 85 0.77 -6.74 -18.21
CA MET A 85 1.58 -7.74 -18.92
C MET A 85 1.57 -7.50 -20.44
N ARG A 86 0.42 -7.22 -21.04
CA ARG A 86 0.31 -6.92 -22.48
C ARG A 86 1.08 -5.64 -22.86
N GLU A 87 0.91 -4.57 -22.08
CA GLU A 87 1.58 -3.29 -22.34
C GLU A 87 3.11 -3.41 -22.16
N ASN A 88 3.58 -4.12 -21.13
CA ASN A 88 4.99 -4.35 -20.88
C ASN A 88 5.64 -5.23 -21.98
N ALA A 89 4.91 -6.19 -22.54
CA ALA A 89 5.39 -7.02 -23.66
C ALA A 89 5.55 -6.25 -24.98
N GLN A 90 4.82 -5.13 -25.15
CA GLN A 90 4.92 -4.27 -26.33
C GLN A 90 6.10 -3.28 -26.25
N GLY A 91 6.82 -3.25 -25.17
CA GLY A 91 7.88 -2.28 -24.89
C GLY A 91 7.35 -0.91 -24.46
N GLY A 92 8.19 -0.14 -23.81
CA GLY A 92 7.82 1.17 -23.30
C GLY A 92 7.97 1.30 -21.78
N ARG A 93 7.24 2.23 -21.17
CA ARG A 93 7.29 2.42 -19.72
C ARG A 93 6.64 1.25 -18.99
N ILE A 94 7.41 0.58 -18.13
CA ILE A 94 6.89 -0.53 -17.31
C ILE A 94 5.71 -0.02 -16.47
N ARG A 95 4.56 -0.66 -16.62
CA ARG A 95 3.37 -0.43 -15.80
C ARG A 95 3.24 -1.50 -14.74
N GLY A 96 2.95 -1.08 -13.51
CA GLY A 96 2.62 -1.97 -12.41
C GLY A 96 1.13 -2.33 -12.42
N GLY A 97 0.80 -3.57 -12.12
CA GLY A 97 -0.57 -4.04 -11.89
C GLY A 97 -0.77 -4.51 -10.44
N SER A 98 0.02 -3.97 -9.50
CA SER A 98 -0.10 -4.36 -8.09
C SER A 98 -1.20 -3.56 -7.40
N THR A 99 -2.05 -4.26 -6.65
CA THR A 99 -3.15 -3.70 -5.87
C THR A 99 -2.67 -3.10 -4.54
N ILE A 100 -3.53 -2.34 -3.86
CA ILE A 100 -3.29 -1.85 -2.50
C ILE A 100 -3.00 -3.03 -1.56
N SER A 101 -3.73 -4.14 -1.66
CA SER A 101 -3.53 -5.34 -0.84
C SER A 101 -2.15 -5.97 -1.06
N GLN A 102 -1.70 -6.08 -2.31
CA GLN A 102 -0.37 -6.58 -2.63
C GLN A 102 0.74 -5.66 -2.10
N GLN A 103 0.56 -4.34 -2.24
CA GLN A 103 1.50 -3.37 -1.70
C GLN A 103 1.55 -3.42 -0.17
N THR A 104 0.40 -3.57 0.49
CA THR A 104 0.32 -3.74 1.96
C THR A 104 1.05 -5.01 2.40
N ALA A 105 0.76 -6.15 1.78
CA ALA A 105 1.43 -7.42 2.07
C ALA A 105 2.95 -7.31 1.93
N LYS A 106 3.42 -6.70 0.84
CA LYS A 106 4.84 -6.45 0.61
C LYS A 106 5.44 -5.56 1.71
N ASN A 107 4.82 -4.42 1.99
CA ASN A 107 5.39 -3.45 2.91
C ASN A 107 5.43 -3.94 4.35
N VAL A 108 4.44 -4.73 4.79
CA VAL A 108 4.35 -5.24 6.17
C VAL A 108 5.29 -6.43 6.40
N PHE A 109 5.27 -7.43 5.50
CA PHE A 109 5.86 -8.74 5.75
C PHE A 109 7.16 -9.01 4.98
N LEU A 110 7.49 -8.18 3.97
CA LEU A 110 8.59 -8.44 3.06
C LEU A 110 9.52 -7.22 2.94
N TRP A 111 10.44 -7.28 1.99
CA TRP A 111 11.46 -6.26 1.71
C TRP A 111 11.35 -5.76 0.27
N GLN A 112 12.10 -4.71 -0.06
CA GLN A 112 12.19 -4.19 -1.43
C GLN A 112 13.13 -5.06 -2.28
N GLY A 113 12.86 -5.17 -3.58
CA GLY A 113 13.64 -6.04 -4.49
C GLY A 113 13.19 -7.51 -4.45
N GLY A 114 14.12 -8.46 -4.68
CA GLY A 114 13.91 -9.91 -4.51
C GLY A 114 13.23 -10.66 -5.66
N GLY A 115 12.88 -10.03 -6.76
CA GLY A 115 12.40 -10.68 -7.98
C GLY A 115 11.13 -11.53 -7.80
N TYR A 116 11.02 -12.59 -8.60
CA TYR A 116 9.82 -13.45 -8.62
C TYR A 116 9.60 -14.27 -7.35
N ALA A 117 10.69 -14.67 -6.64
CA ALA A 117 10.55 -15.41 -5.39
C ALA A 117 9.83 -14.57 -4.32
N ARG A 118 10.26 -13.30 -4.14
CA ARG A 118 9.56 -12.37 -3.26
C ARG A 118 8.11 -12.11 -3.72
N LYS A 119 7.88 -12.04 -5.04
CA LYS A 119 6.52 -11.84 -5.59
C LYS A 119 5.59 -13.02 -5.25
N GLY A 120 6.11 -14.25 -5.18
CA GLY A 120 5.37 -15.42 -4.68
C GLY A 120 4.99 -15.28 -3.20
N LEU A 121 5.92 -14.82 -2.36
CA LEU A 121 5.63 -14.54 -0.94
C LEU A 121 4.63 -13.38 -0.77
N GLU A 122 4.72 -12.35 -1.60
CA GLU A 122 3.75 -11.25 -1.62
C GLU A 122 2.34 -11.76 -1.91
N ALA A 123 2.19 -12.66 -2.91
CA ALA A 123 0.91 -13.27 -3.22
C ALA A 123 0.38 -14.10 -2.05
N TRP A 124 1.24 -14.87 -1.36
CA TRP A 124 0.89 -15.61 -0.16
C TRP A 124 0.32 -14.71 0.93
N PHE A 125 1.04 -13.64 1.31
CA PHE A 125 0.57 -12.73 2.33
C PHE A 125 -0.66 -11.92 1.88
N THR A 126 -0.79 -11.61 0.59
CA THR A 126 -1.98 -10.94 0.05
C THR A 126 -3.23 -11.77 0.29
N VAL A 127 -3.18 -13.08 -0.01
CA VAL A 127 -4.30 -13.98 0.27
C VAL A 127 -4.63 -14.00 1.77
N LEU A 128 -3.62 -14.11 2.62
CA LEU A 128 -3.84 -14.15 4.08
C LEU A 128 -4.49 -12.87 4.61
N ILE A 129 -3.99 -11.68 4.23
CA ILE A 129 -4.57 -10.44 4.74
C ILE A 129 -5.98 -10.19 4.21
N GLU A 130 -6.29 -10.55 2.97
CA GLU A 130 -7.64 -10.43 2.42
C GLU A 130 -8.63 -11.33 3.17
N GLN A 131 -8.25 -12.56 3.52
CA GLN A 131 -9.11 -13.48 4.26
C GLN A 131 -9.29 -13.08 5.74
N VAL A 132 -8.28 -12.42 6.33
CA VAL A 132 -8.24 -12.21 7.78
C VAL A 132 -8.57 -10.77 8.17
N TRP A 133 -8.07 -9.76 7.44
CA TRP A 133 -8.18 -8.35 7.85
C TRP A 133 -9.42 -7.64 7.32
N GLY A 134 -9.82 -7.94 6.08
CA GLY A 134 -10.81 -7.18 5.34
C GLY A 134 -10.28 -5.82 4.84
N LYS A 135 -11.02 -5.21 3.92
CA LYS A 135 -10.59 -4.01 3.17
C LYS A 135 -10.30 -2.80 4.06
N ARG A 136 -11.13 -2.57 5.09
CA ARG A 136 -10.92 -1.47 6.04
C ARG A 136 -9.56 -1.55 6.73
N ARG A 137 -9.21 -2.72 7.27
CA ARG A 137 -7.91 -2.89 7.95
C ARG A 137 -6.74 -2.87 6.99
N ILE A 138 -6.89 -3.42 5.79
CA ILE A 138 -5.86 -3.35 4.75
C ILE A 138 -5.56 -1.89 4.40
N MET A 139 -6.58 -1.06 4.19
CA MET A 139 -6.40 0.36 3.90
C MET A 139 -5.76 1.11 5.07
N GLU A 140 -6.19 0.87 6.29
CA GLU A 140 -5.61 1.47 7.50
C GLU A 140 -4.12 1.16 7.60
N VAL A 141 -3.75 -0.11 7.45
CA VAL A 141 -2.34 -0.52 7.51
C VAL A 141 -1.57 0.09 6.35
N TYR A 142 -2.11 0.06 5.12
CA TYR A 142 -1.48 0.68 3.96
C TYR A 142 -1.11 2.14 4.21
N LEU A 143 -2.08 2.93 4.66
CA LEU A 143 -1.88 4.36 4.94
C LEU A 143 -0.93 4.65 6.11
N ASN A 144 -0.59 3.65 6.89
CA ASN A 144 0.34 3.77 8.00
C ASN A 144 1.74 3.21 7.73
N VAL A 145 1.91 2.39 6.67
CA VAL A 145 3.22 1.77 6.36
C VAL A 145 3.77 2.17 5.00
N ALA A 146 2.96 2.79 4.13
CA ALA A 146 3.45 3.27 2.84
C ALA A 146 4.46 4.40 3.05
N GLU A 147 5.57 4.35 2.31
CA GLU A 147 6.52 5.45 2.29
C GLU A 147 5.90 6.65 1.56
N THR A 148 5.87 7.79 2.23
CA THR A 148 5.30 9.05 1.72
C THR A 148 6.36 10.09 1.39
N GLY A 149 7.62 9.84 1.78
CA GLY A 149 8.77 10.68 1.51
C GLY A 149 10.03 10.02 2.03
N ILE A 150 11.20 10.60 1.79
CA ILE A 150 12.50 10.09 2.23
C ILE A 150 12.45 9.82 3.74
N GLY A 151 12.59 8.55 4.16
CA GLY A 151 12.55 8.11 5.55
C GLY A 151 11.23 8.41 6.28
N THR A 152 10.14 8.68 5.56
CA THR A 152 8.85 9.11 6.12
C THR A 152 7.78 8.10 5.73
N TYR A 153 7.10 7.54 6.73
CA TYR A 153 6.17 6.43 6.56
C TYR A 153 4.81 6.76 7.18
N GLY A 154 3.77 6.55 6.39
CA GLY A 154 2.38 6.77 6.78
C GLY A 154 1.84 8.16 6.45
N ALA A 155 0.52 8.25 6.53
CA ALA A 155 -0.26 9.43 6.19
C ALA A 155 0.03 10.60 7.14
N GLU A 156 0.05 10.35 8.45
CA GLU A 156 0.26 11.38 9.47
C GLU A 156 1.67 11.97 9.35
N ALA A 157 2.70 11.13 9.36
CA ALA A 157 4.09 11.61 9.21
C ALA A 157 4.29 12.37 7.89
N GLY A 158 3.64 11.94 6.81
CA GLY A 158 3.65 12.63 5.52
C GLY A 158 2.97 14.00 5.59
N ALA A 159 1.78 14.08 6.19
CA ALA A 159 1.02 15.33 6.36
C ALA A 159 1.80 16.35 7.20
N GLN A 160 2.39 15.91 8.30
CA GLN A 160 3.25 16.74 9.15
C GLN A 160 4.48 17.23 8.39
N ARG A 161 5.17 16.34 7.67
CA ARG A 161 6.37 16.68 6.89
C ARG A 161 6.11 17.75 5.84
N TYR A 162 5.02 17.63 5.10
CA TYR A 162 4.77 18.50 3.94
C TYR A 162 4.00 19.77 4.28
N TRP A 163 3.09 19.71 5.25
CA TRP A 163 2.18 20.83 5.53
C TRP A 163 2.12 21.22 7.01
N GLY A 164 2.72 20.46 7.93
CA GLY A 164 2.72 20.76 9.39
C GLY A 164 1.32 20.64 9.98
N LYS A 165 0.50 19.70 9.49
CA LYS A 165 -0.86 19.46 9.98
C LYS A 165 -1.19 17.96 10.02
N SER A 166 -2.23 17.62 10.78
CA SER A 166 -2.70 16.23 10.85
C SER A 166 -3.27 15.73 9.52
N ALA A 167 -3.11 14.42 9.29
CA ALA A 167 -3.72 13.71 8.17
C ALA A 167 -5.25 13.80 8.14
N ALA A 168 -5.90 14.09 9.28
CA ALA A 168 -7.33 14.36 9.37
C ALA A 168 -7.75 15.68 8.68
N ASN A 169 -6.83 16.59 8.44
CA ASN A 169 -7.09 17.95 7.95
C ASN A 169 -6.49 18.21 6.56
N LEU A 170 -6.21 17.17 5.79
CA LEU A 170 -5.71 17.32 4.44
C LEU A 170 -6.82 17.91 3.54
N SER A 171 -6.46 18.90 2.72
CA SER A 171 -7.35 19.30 1.63
C SER A 171 -7.33 18.25 0.51
N GLN A 172 -8.40 18.21 -0.27
CA GLN A 172 -8.53 17.30 -1.41
C GLN A 172 -7.30 17.32 -2.34
N LEU A 173 -6.72 18.50 -2.59
CA LEU A 173 -5.54 18.63 -3.44
C LEU A 173 -4.27 18.09 -2.77
N GLU A 174 -4.12 18.27 -1.46
CA GLU A 174 -2.99 17.72 -0.71
C GLU A 174 -3.06 16.19 -0.65
N ALA A 175 -4.24 15.64 -0.37
CA ALA A 175 -4.50 14.21 -0.41
C ALA A 175 -4.14 13.62 -1.80
N ALA A 176 -4.59 14.27 -2.87
CA ALA A 176 -4.29 13.86 -4.24
C ALA A 176 -2.79 13.93 -4.58
N ARG A 177 -2.08 14.97 -4.11
CA ARG A 177 -0.63 15.11 -4.32
C ARG A 177 0.16 14.05 -3.55
N MET A 178 -0.24 13.75 -2.33
CA MET A 178 0.36 12.67 -1.55
C MET A 178 0.19 11.33 -2.26
N ALA A 179 -1.03 10.98 -2.67
CA ALA A 179 -1.31 9.76 -3.42
C ALA A 179 -0.52 9.67 -4.74
N ALA A 180 -0.41 10.79 -5.48
CA ALA A 180 0.36 10.85 -6.72
C ALA A 180 1.86 10.57 -6.53
N ALA A 181 2.39 10.80 -5.33
CA ALA A 181 3.81 10.58 -5.02
C ALA A 181 4.13 9.15 -4.61
N LEU A 182 3.18 8.38 -4.08
CA LEU A 182 3.38 7.04 -3.50
C LEU A 182 4.21 6.05 -4.37
N PRO A 183 4.07 5.99 -5.69
CA PRO A 183 4.89 5.06 -6.48
C PRO A 183 6.40 5.32 -6.45
N LEU A 184 6.82 6.57 -6.22
CA LEU A 184 8.22 6.99 -6.14
C LEU A 184 8.39 8.12 -5.10
N PRO A 185 8.16 7.85 -3.81
CA PRO A 185 8.05 8.89 -2.78
C PRO A 185 9.37 9.60 -2.50
N LYS A 186 10.50 8.94 -2.76
CA LYS A 186 11.84 9.54 -2.60
C LYS A 186 12.21 10.51 -3.72
N GLU A 187 11.58 10.39 -4.90
CA GLU A 187 11.89 11.16 -6.09
C GLU A 187 10.88 12.28 -6.37
N ARG A 188 9.65 12.14 -5.87
CA ARG A 188 8.53 13.03 -6.18
C ARG A 188 8.32 14.08 -5.10
N SER A 189 8.44 15.34 -5.47
CA SER A 189 8.18 16.47 -4.57
C SER A 189 6.68 16.71 -4.40
N VAL A 190 6.14 16.35 -3.24
CA VAL A 190 4.71 16.54 -2.92
C VAL A 190 4.37 18.01 -2.72
N LYS A 191 5.26 18.77 -2.03
CA LYS A 191 5.01 20.17 -1.67
C LYS A 191 5.05 21.10 -2.89
N ASN A 192 6.04 20.89 -3.77
CA ASN A 192 6.24 21.67 -4.98
C ASN A 192 6.26 20.74 -6.20
N PRO A 193 5.10 20.15 -6.58
CA PRO A 193 5.07 19.18 -7.67
C PRO A 193 5.34 19.90 -8.99
N GLY A 194 6.34 19.42 -9.74
CA GLY A 194 6.63 19.91 -11.09
C GLY A 194 5.79 19.20 -12.16
N GLY A 195 5.60 19.88 -13.29
CA GLY A 195 5.18 19.31 -14.58
C GLY A 195 4.14 18.19 -14.53
N TRP A 196 4.60 16.95 -14.75
CA TRP A 196 3.75 15.77 -14.79
C TRP A 196 3.07 15.47 -13.45
N LEU A 197 3.79 15.58 -12.32
CA LEU A 197 3.25 15.26 -11.01
C LEU A 197 2.11 16.21 -10.59
N ALA A 198 2.22 17.51 -10.94
CA ALA A 198 1.16 18.48 -10.70
C ALA A 198 -0.11 18.11 -11.49
N ARG A 199 0.04 17.80 -12.80
CA ARG A 199 -1.10 17.37 -13.62
C ARG A 199 -1.73 16.08 -13.13
N HIS A 200 -0.88 15.09 -12.74
CA HIS A 200 -1.37 13.83 -12.21
C HIS A 200 -2.11 14.00 -10.89
N GLY A 201 -1.59 14.83 -9.96
CA GLY A 201 -2.29 15.18 -8.72
C GLY A 201 -3.64 15.86 -8.98
N ASN A 202 -3.74 16.78 -9.95
CA ASN A 202 -5.01 17.39 -10.33
C ASN A 202 -6.00 16.35 -10.89
N THR A 203 -5.52 15.39 -11.69
CA THR A 203 -6.36 14.29 -12.20
C THR A 203 -6.88 13.42 -11.06
N ILE A 204 -6.05 13.06 -10.08
CA ILE A 204 -6.47 12.29 -8.90
C ILE A 204 -7.48 13.12 -8.09
N SER A 205 -7.22 14.41 -7.87
CA SER A 205 -8.13 15.30 -7.15
C SER A 205 -9.53 15.31 -7.77
N ALA A 206 -9.62 15.41 -9.09
CA ALA A 206 -10.92 15.33 -9.80
C ALA A 206 -11.59 13.95 -9.62
N ARG A 207 -10.82 12.86 -9.52
CA ARG A 207 -11.33 11.50 -9.33
C ARG A 207 -11.82 11.21 -7.92
N ILE A 208 -11.37 11.92 -6.88
CA ILE A 208 -11.86 11.78 -5.51
C ILE A 208 -13.40 11.87 -5.47
N GLY A 209 -13.97 12.87 -6.13
CA GLY A 209 -15.42 13.03 -6.23
C GLY A 209 -16.12 11.87 -6.96
N VAL A 210 -15.45 11.25 -7.94
CA VAL A 210 -15.97 10.06 -8.66
C VAL A 210 -15.98 8.86 -7.72
N VAL A 211 -14.89 8.63 -6.98
CA VAL A 211 -14.81 7.53 -5.99
C VAL A 211 -15.92 7.65 -4.95
N ALA A 212 -16.15 8.86 -4.43
CA ALA A 212 -17.22 9.12 -3.47
C ALA A 212 -18.62 8.88 -4.06
N ARG A 213 -18.90 9.47 -5.24
CA ARG A 213 -20.21 9.37 -5.90
C ARG A 213 -20.58 7.95 -6.27
N ASP A 214 -19.61 7.18 -6.77
CA ASP A 214 -19.82 5.83 -7.29
C ASP A 214 -19.64 4.75 -6.18
N GLY A 215 -19.38 5.17 -4.92
CA GLY A 215 -19.25 4.27 -3.77
C GLY A 215 -18.06 3.31 -3.87
N LEU A 216 -16.96 3.71 -4.55
CA LEU A 216 -15.80 2.85 -4.75
C LEU A 216 -14.96 2.68 -3.47
N ASP A 217 -15.25 3.44 -2.42
CA ASP A 217 -14.63 3.38 -1.09
C ASP A 217 -15.52 2.71 -0.03
N LYS A 218 -16.71 2.19 -0.41
CA LYS A 218 -17.70 1.66 0.53
C LYS A 218 -17.16 0.53 1.41
N CYS A 219 -16.36 -0.39 0.87
CA CYS A 219 -15.79 -1.51 1.62
C CYS A 219 -14.82 -1.07 2.74
N VAL A 220 -14.45 0.19 2.78
CA VAL A 220 -13.58 0.78 3.79
C VAL A 220 -14.39 1.36 4.94
N TYR A 221 -15.63 1.80 4.69
CA TYR A 221 -16.45 2.57 5.64
C TYR A 221 -17.76 1.88 6.05
N GLU A 222 -18.20 0.87 5.31
CA GLU A 222 -19.32 -0.01 5.63
C GLU A 222 -18.83 -1.29 6.30
#